data_91e35e9a92ed224102fb15aa77ae23b5
#
_entry.id   91e35e9a92ed224102fb15aa77ae23b5
#
_cell.length_a   1.000
_cell.length_b   1.000
_cell.length_c   1.000
_cell.angle_alpha   90.00
_cell.angle_beta   90.00
_cell.angle_gamma   90.00
#
_symmetry.space_group_name_H-M   'P 1'
#
loop_
_entity.id
_entity.type
_entity.pdbx_description
1 polymer ?
#
loop_
_entity_poly.entity_id
_entity_poly.type
_entity_poly.pdbx_seq_one_letter_code
_entity_poly.pdbx_strand_id
1 'polypeptide(L)'
;AAVIIICTASGLLYLKRQKQAAAETGTLLTKITNKGRNLKMVELADGTKIWMNPGTTITYNKRNFAGSLRQVSLIGEAYFNVTHDVKKPFQVRAGKLTTTVLGTSFNIEAYENEAETRVMLVTGSVRVNAGKSQEMLRPGQLLGFSRKNEQVNVKSVDISDKQELF
;
A
#
# COMPACT_ATOMS: atom_id res chain seq x y z
N ALA A 1 -39.31 -36.89 15.55
CA ALA A 1 -39.22 -35.53 16.14
C ALA A 1 -37.80 -35.16 16.54
N ALA A 2 -37.01 -36.03 17.15
CA ALA A 2 -35.64 -35.73 17.64
C ALA A 2 -34.65 -35.37 16.55
N VAL A 3 -34.71 -36.00 15.38
CA VAL A 3 -33.78 -35.73 14.24
C VAL A 3 -33.96 -34.32 13.66
N ILE A 4 -35.18 -33.84 13.58
CA ILE A 4 -35.48 -32.49 13.06
C ILE A 4 -34.92 -31.41 13.98
N ILE A 5 -34.98 -31.61 15.32
CA ILE A 5 -34.46 -30.65 16.30
C ILE A 5 -32.92 -30.57 16.24
N ILE A 6 -32.23 -31.70 15.99
CA ILE A 6 -30.75 -31.71 15.86
C ILE A 6 -30.31 -30.99 14.57
N CYS A 7 -31.04 -31.17 13.46
CA CYS A 7 -30.72 -30.47 12.20
C CYS A 7 -30.96 -28.96 12.28
N THR A 8 -31.98 -28.50 12.99
CA THR A 8 -32.24 -27.07 13.17
C THR A 8 -31.23 -26.44 14.10
N ALA A 9 -30.85 -27.11 15.20
CA ALA A 9 -29.82 -26.61 16.13
C ALA A 9 -28.43 -26.50 15.46
N SER A 10 -28.01 -27.52 14.68
CA SER A 10 -26.73 -27.47 13.93
C SER A 10 -26.75 -26.41 12.84
N GLY A 11 -27.86 -26.20 12.15
CA GLY A 11 -28.02 -25.11 11.17
C GLY A 11 -27.92 -23.72 11.81
N LEU A 12 -28.56 -23.51 12.98
CA LEU A 12 -28.45 -22.26 13.73
C LEU A 12 -27.05 -22.02 14.28
N LEU A 13 -26.35 -23.06 14.74
CA LEU A 13 -24.94 -22.96 15.17
C LEU A 13 -24.02 -22.62 14.00
N TYR A 14 -24.23 -23.23 12.83
CA TYR A 14 -23.48 -22.94 11.62
C TYR A 14 -23.68 -21.51 11.15
N LEU A 15 -24.93 -21.01 11.13
CA LEU A 15 -25.25 -19.62 10.80
C LEU A 15 -24.70 -18.62 11.83
N LYS A 16 -24.73 -18.96 13.13
CA LYS A 16 -24.08 -18.15 14.18
C LYS A 16 -22.56 -18.10 14.01
N ARG A 17 -21.90 -19.23 13.70
CA ARG A 17 -20.45 -19.25 13.40
C ARG A 17 -20.10 -18.46 12.15
N GLN A 18 -20.90 -18.52 11.09
CA GLN A 18 -20.70 -17.68 9.90
C GLN A 18 -20.89 -16.19 10.22
N LYS A 19 -21.90 -15.80 11.01
CA LYS A 19 -22.07 -14.40 11.45
C LYS A 19 -20.95 -13.93 12.37
N GLN A 20 -20.46 -14.78 13.28
CA GLN A 20 -19.31 -14.43 14.12
C GLN A 20 -18.02 -14.32 13.30
N ALA A 21 -17.75 -15.24 12.36
CA ALA A 21 -16.61 -15.13 11.45
C ALA A 21 -16.69 -13.87 10.59
N ALA A 22 -17.88 -13.46 10.15
CA ALA A 22 -18.09 -12.21 9.42
C ALA A 22 -17.95 -10.95 10.31
N ALA A 23 -18.35 -11.03 11.59
CA ALA A 23 -18.22 -9.94 12.56
C ALA A 23 -16.78 -9.78 13.07
N GLU A 24 -16.00 -10.85 13.17
CA GLU A 24 -14.56 -10.80 13.48
C GLU A 24 -13.70 -10.31 12.29
N THR A 25 -14.28 -10.23 11.10
CA THR A 25 -13.67 -9.55 9.94
C THR A 25 -13.78 -8.01 10.05
N GLY A 26 -14.09 -7.48 11.23
CA GLY A 26 -13.98 -6.07 11.54
C GLY A 26 -12.60 -5.58 11.09
N THR A 27 -12.57 -4.86 9.97
CA THR A 27 -11.39 -4.37 9.29
C THR A 27 -10.65 -3.47 10.27
N LEU A 28 -9.61 -3.99 10.95
CA LEU A 28 -8.72 -3.21 11.82
C LEU A 28 -7.86 -2.27 10.96
N LEU A 29 -8.54 -1.37 10.22
CA LEU A 29 -7.88 -0.34 9.43
C LEU A 29 -7.25 0.67 10.38
N THR A 30 -5.94 0.76 10.32
CA THR A 30 -5.17 1.81 10.96
C THR A 30 -4.98 2.92 9.94
N LYS A 31 -5.46 4.13 10.27
CA LYS A 31 -5.25 5.34 9.49
C LYS A 31 -4.29 6.25 10.23
N ILE A 32 -3.20 6.64 9.58
CA ILE A 32 -2.21 7.57 10.13
C ILE A 32 -2.12 8.75 9.17
N THR A 33 -2.30 9.97 9.71
CA THR A 33 -2.16 11.22 8.95
C THR A 33 -1.02 12.04 9.54
N ASN A 34 -0.17 12.60 8.68
CA ASN A 34 0.78 13.62 9.08
C ASN A 34 0.09 15.01 9.01
N LYS A 35 -0.37 15.50 10.16
CA LYS A 35 -0.97 16.83 10.29
C LYS A 35 0.05 17.93 10.62
N GLY A 36 1.31 17.54 10.81
CA GLY A 36 2.42 18.45 11.12
C GLY A 36 2.95 19.15 9.88
N ARG A 37 3.98 20.00 10.10
CA ARG A 37 4.71 20.73 9.03
C ARG A 37 6.01 20.05 8.62
N ASN A 38 6.46 19.07 9.41
CA ASN A 38 7.71 18.34 9.18
C ASN A 38 7.40 16.89 8.76
N LEU A 39 8.41 16.21 8.24
CA LEU A 39 8.34 14.77 7.95
C LEU A 39 7.94 13.98 9.21
N LYS A 40 7.05 13.02 9.02
CA LYS A 40 6.63 12.08 10.06
C LYS A 40 7.07 10.68 9.69
N MET A 41 7.93 10.08 10.50
CA MET A 41 8.34 8.69 10.33
C MET A 41 7.36 7.76 11.03
N VAL A 42 6.99 6.68 10.33
CA VAL A 42 6.18 5.57 10.84
C VAL A 42 6.93 4.27 10.55
N GLU A 43 7.06 3.42 11.57
CA GLU A 43 7.59 2.07 11.41
C GLU A 43 6.43 1.06 11.51
N LEU A 44 6.34 0.18 10.51
CA LEU A 44 5.33 -0.87 10.46
C LEU A 44 5.82 -2.13 11.18
N ALA A 45 4.90 -3.07 11.44
CA ALA A 45 5.19 -4.29 12.20
C ALA A 45 6.23 -5.23 11.53
N ASP A 46 6.46 -5.07 10.22
CA ASP A 46 7.48 -5.81 9.47
C ASP A 46 8.84 -5.12 9.43
N GLY A 47 9.02 -3.99 10.14
CA GLY A 47 10.21 -3.16 10.15
C GLY A 47 10.33 -2.20 8.96
N THR A 48 9.33 -2.17 8.07
CA THR A 48 9.26 -1.18 6.97
C THR A 48 9.13 0.22 7.56
N LYS A 49 9.97 1.15 7.09
CA LYS A 49 9.96 2.56 7.49
C LYS A 49 9.34 3.41 6.39
N ILE A 50 8.44 4.31 6.80
CA ILE A 50 7.73 5.23 5.91
C ILE A 50 7.92 6.65 6.42
N TRP A 51 8.51 7.52 5.60
CA TRP A 51 8.60 8.96 5.88
C TRP A 51 7.51 9.66 5.09
N MET A 52 6.59 10.26 5.82
CA MET A 52 5.37 10.89 5.28
C MET A 52 5.56 12.41 5.24
N ASN A 53 5.37 13.01 4.08
CA ASN A 53 5.30 14.47 3.93
C ASN A 53 4.07 15.07 4.65
N PRO A 54 4.05 16.38 4.96
CA PRO A 54 2.88 17.07 5.48
C PRO A 54 1.62 16.82 4.63
N GLY A 55 0.48 16.61 5.29
CA GLY A 55 -0.80 16.32 4.64
C GLY A 55 -0.98 14.87 4.18
N THR A 56 0.06 14.05 4.26
CA THR A 56 0.02 12.65 3.82
C THR A 56 -0.78 11.77 4.77
N THR A 57 -1.54 10.86 4.20
CA THR A 57 -2.29 9.82 4.92
C THR A 57 -1.92 8.44 4.40
N ILE A 58 -1.60 7.52 5.31
CA ILE A 58 -1.52 6.09 5.03
C ILE A 58 -2.63 5.34 5.75
N THR A 59 -3.15 4.30 5.10
CA THR A 59 -4.15 3.40 5.68
C THR A 59 -3.74 1.96 5.42
N TYR A 60 -3.74 1.11 6.45
CA TYR A 60 -3.39 -0.30 6.32
C TYR A 60 -4.14 -1.15 7.35
N ASN A 61 -4.24 -2.45 7.07
CA ASN A 61 -4.79 -3.41 8.01
C ASN A 61 -3.63 -4.12 8.72
N LYS A 62 -3.56 -4.00 10.05
CA LYS A 62 -2.51 -4.65 10.85
C LYS A 62 -2.45 -6.17 10.66
N ARG A 63 -3.60 -6.83 10.45
CA ARG A 63 -3.66 -8.28 10.21
C ARG A 63 -3.01 -8.69 8.89
N ASN A 64 -3.02 -7.84 7.87
CA ASN A 64 -2.40 -8.14 6.57
C ASN A 64 -0.88 -8.31 6.67
N PHE A 65 -0.23 -7.65 7.63
CA PHE A 65 1.21 -7.80 7.87
C PHE A 65 1.59 -9.15 8.49
N ALA A 66 0.64 -9.83 9.12
CA ALA A 66 0.80 -11.23 9.56
C ALA A 66 0.50 -12.24 8.44
N GLY A 67 -0.20 -11.82 7.37
CA GLY A 67 -0.62 -12.64 6.23
C GLY A 67 0.41 -12.73 5.11
N SER A 68 -0.07 -13.12 3.91
CA SER A 68 0.74 -13.31 2.71
C SER A 68 1.01 -12.02 1.93
N LEU A 69 0.35 -10.91 2.25
CA LEU A 69 0.45 -9.65 1.53
C LEU A 69 0.52 -8.47 2.50
N ARG A 70 1.55 -7.64 2.38
CA ARG A 70 1.73 -6.39 3.12
C ARG A 70 1.18 -5.24 2.27
N GLN A 71 0.04 -4.68 2.64
CA GLN A 71 -0.63 -3.66 1.82
C GLN A 71 -0.88 -2.37 2.60
N VAL A 72 -0.55 -1.24 1.95
CA VAL A 72 -0.78 0.13 2.42
C VAL A 72 -1.50 0.91 1.32
N SER A 73 -2.47 1.74 1.68
CA SER A 73 -3.04 2.77 0.81
C SER A 73 -2.43 4.11 1.16
N LEU A 74 -2.11 4.92 0.15
CA LEU A 74 -1.45 6.22 0.27
C LEU A 74 -2.29 7.32 -0.39
N ILE A 75 -2.40 8.46 0.31
CA ILE A 75 -2.82 9.75 -0.23
C ILE A 75 -1.78 10.77 0.23
N GLY A 76 -1.23 11.57 -0.69
CA GLY A 76 -0.12 12.49 -0.43
C GLY A 76 1.20 11.91 -0.86
N GLU A 77 2.29 12.23 -0.17
CA GLU A 77 3.64 11.84 -0.55
C GLU A 77 4.37 11.13 0.59
N ALA A 78 5.00 10.01 0.27
CA ALA A 78 5.81 9.27 1.22
C ALA A 78 6.98 8.54 0.55
N TYR A 79 8.09 8.53 1.27
CA TYR A 79 9.22 7.65 0.99
C TYR A 79 9.12 6.36 1.79
N PHE A 80 9.34 5.26 1.12
CA PHE A 80 9.27 3.92 1.66
C PHE A 80 10.66 3.27 1.65
N ASN A 81 11.08 2.74 2.78
CA ASN A 81 12.19 1.80 2.88
C ASN A 81 11.64 0.47 3.36
N VAL A 82 11.35 -0.40 2.40
CA VAL A 82 10.62 -1.64 2.63
C VAL A 82 11.56 -2.76 3.03
N THR A 83 11.25 -3.43 4.15
CA THR A 83 11.97 -4.63 4.61
C THR A 83 11.87 -5.74 3.58
N HIS A 84 13.02 -6.33 3.23
CA HIS A 84 13.13 -7.38 2.21
C HIS A 84 12.44 -8.67 2.66
N ASP A 85 11.45 -9.12 1.87
CA ASP A 85 10.79 -10.41 2.02
C ASP A 85 10.20 -10.86 0.67
N VAL A 86 10.83 -11.84 0.04
CA VAL A 86 10.41 -12.39 -1.26
C VAL A 86 9.12 -13.20 -1.19
N LYS A 87 8.78 -13.72 0.01
CA LYS A 87 7.59 -14.55 0.22
C LYS A 87 6.34 -13.71 0.51
N LYS A 88 6.53 -12.45 0.97
CA LYS A 88 5.45 -11.53 1.32
C LYS A 88 5.64 -10.19 0.60
N PRO A 89 5.17 -10.05 -0.64
CA PRO A 89 5.24 -8.79 -1.37
C PRO A 89 4.63 -7.63 -0.57
N PHE A 90 5.22 -6.44 -0.73
CA PHE A 90 4.69 -5.20 -0.18
C PHE A 90 4.01 -4.41 -1.29
N GLN A 91 2.78 -3.97 -1.07
CA GLN A 91 2.01 -3.20 -2.03
C GLN A 91 1.63 -1.83 -1.49
N VAL A 92 1.82 -0.80 -2.30
CA VAL A 92 1.27 0.54 -2.06
C VAL A 92 0.20 0.83 -3.11
N ARG A 93 -1.01 1.11 -2.66
CA ARG A 93 -2.11 1.58 -3.52
C ARG A 93 -2.23 3.08 -3.43
N ALA A 94 -2.12 3.76 -4.56
CA ALA A 94 -2.18 5.21 -4.67
C ALA A 94 -3.11 5.57 -5.86
N GLY A 95 -4.38 5.84 -5.57
CA GLY A 95 -5.39 6.03 -6.61
C GLY A 95 -5.52 4.79 -7.51
N LYS A 96 -5.27 4.97 -8.81
CA LYS A 96 -5.29 3.88 -9.82
C LYS A 96 -3.99 3.09 -9.93
N LEU A 97 -2.95 3.50 -9.20
CA LEU A 97 -1.66 2.82 -9.20
C LEU A 97 -1.58 1.78 -8.08
N THR A 98 -0.98 0.65 -8.42
CA THR A 98 -0.53 -0.35 -7.44
C THR A 98 0.94 -0.62 -7.65
N THR A 99 1.75 -0.21 -6.69
CA THR A 99 3.20 -0.39 -6.66
C THR A 99 3.51 -1.63 -5.83
N THR A 100 4.22 -2.62 -6.40
CA THR A 100 4.57 -3.88 -5.75
C THR A 100 6.08 -4.03 -5.67
N VAL A 101 6.59 -4.35 -4.48
CA VAL A 101 8.02 -4.51 -4.19
C VAL A 101 8.28 -5.69 -3.28
N LEU A 102 9.53 -6.15 -3.21
CA LEU A 102 9.97 -7.24 -2.32
C LEU A 102 10.95 -6.76 -1.24
N GLY A 103 11.55 -5.57 -1.41
CA GLY A 103 12.53 -4.98 -0.51
C GLY A 103 13.26 -3.88 -1.26
N THR A 104 12.79 -2.64 -1.13
CA THR A 104 13.06 -1.57 -2.08
C THR A 104 12.92 -0.24 -1.39
N SER A 105 13.74 0.74 -1.79
CA SER A 105 13.59 2.13 -1.38
C SER A 105 13.05 2.94 -2.54
N PHE A 106 11.89 3.60 -2.34
CA PHE A 106 11.19 4.35 -3.39
C PHE A 106 10.33 5.46 -2.81
N ASN A 107 10.02 6.47 -3.61
CA ASN A 107 9.09 7.55 -3.29
C ASN A 107 7.80 7.41 -4.11
N ILE A 108 6.66 7.73 -3.52
CA ILE A 108 5.39 7.90 -4.23
C ILE A 108 4.79 9.25 -3.86
N GLU A 109 4.46 10.02 -4.90
CA GLU A 109 3.71 11.27 -4.81
C GLU A 109 2.32 11.07 -5.44
N ALA A 110 1.27 11.20 -4.63
CA ALA A 110 -0.11 10.89 -5.01
C ALA A 110 -1.12 11.83 -4.32
N TYR A 111 -0.87 13.13 -4.38
CA TYR A 111 -1.81 14.12 -3.86
C TYR A 111 -3.07 14.16 -4.73
N GLU A 112 -4.25 14.25 -4.10
CA GLU A 112 -5.54 14.18 -4.81
C GLU A 112 -5.79 15.37 -5.75
N ASN A 113 -5.21 16.53 -5.44
CA ASN A 113 -5.30 17.77 -6.21
C ASN A 113 -4.29 17.86 -7.37
N GLU A 114 -3.37 16.89 -7.50
CA GLU A 114 -2.40 16.89 -8.58
C GLU A 114 -2.87 16.09 -9.79
N ALA A 115 -2.46 16.53 -10.99
CA ALA A 115 -2.83 15.91 -12.25
C ALA A 115 -2.14 14.55 -12.49
N GLU A 116 -1.01 14.32 -11.80
CA GLU A 116 -0.20 13.13 -11.95
C GLU A 116 0.01 12.42 -10.61
N THR A 117 0.20 11.11 -10.68
CA THR A 117 0.79 10.31 -9.61
C THR A 117 2.18 9.89 -10.06
N ARG A 118 3.19 10.06 -9.20
CA ARG A 118 4.59 9.77 -9.53
C ARG A 118 5.14 8.66 -8.64
N VAL A 119 5.97 7.80 -9.23
CA VAL A 119 6.69 6.74 -8.50
C VAL A 119 8.15 6.81 -8.90
N MET A 120 9.06 7.07 -7.95
CA MET A 120 10.49 7.13 -8.18
C MET A 120 11.20 6.00 -7.45
N LEU A 121 12.03 5.26 -8.18
CA LEU A 121 12.82 4.18 -7.62
C LEU A 121 14.22 4.62 -7.25
N VAL A 122 14.61 4.41 -5.99
CA VAL A 122 15.94 4.72 -5.47
C VAL A 122 16.84 3.48 -5.45
N THR A 123 16.37 2.38 -4.85
CA THR A 123 17.14 1.11 -4.80
C THR A 123 16.20 -0.08 -4.96
N GLY A 124 16.69 -1.17 -5.55
CA GLY A 124 15.95 -2.42 -5.73
C GLY A 124 15.19 -2.48 -7.05
N SER A 125 13.96 -2.96 -7.03
CA SER A 125 13.08 -3.12 -8.21
C SER A 125 11.63 -2.87 -7.83
N VAL A 126 10.90 -2.18 -8.69
CA VAL A 126 9.49 -1.83 -8.48
C VAL A 126 8.67 -2.27 -9.69
N ARG A 127 7.58 -2.99 -9.44
CA ARG A 127 6.53 -3.22 -10.42
C ARG A 127 5.38 -2.25 -10.15
N VAL A 128 5.02 -1.46 -11.15
CA VAL A 128 3.88 -0.53 -11.09
C VAL A 128 2.80 -1.01 -12.05
N ASN A 129 1.61 -1.30 -11.52
CA ASN A 129 0.41 -1.49 -12.32
C ASN A 129 -0.35 -0.16 -12.36
N ALA A 130 -0.57 0.37 -13.55
CA ALA A 130 -1.19 1.67 -13.82
C ALA A 130 -2.33 1.49 -14.81
N GLY A 131 -3.55 1.25 -14.30
CA GLY A 131 -4.69 0.92 -15.17
C GLY A 131 -4.46 -0.36 -15.94
N LYS A 132 -4.32 -0.24 -17.29
CA LYS A 132 -4.04 -1.37 -18.20
C LYS A 132 -2.54 -1.61 -18.42
N SER A 133 -1.68 -0.69 -18.01
CA SER A 133 -0.23 -0.77 -18.19
C SER A 133 0.45 -1.40 -16.99
N GLN A 134 1.55 -2.10 -17.24
CA GLN A 134 2.44 -2.61 -16.22
C GLN A 134 3.87 -2.25 -16.58
N GLU A 135 4.57 -1.60 -15.63
CA GLU A 135 5.94 -1.15 -15.80
C GLU A 135 6.85 -1.73 -14.72
N MET A 136 8.11 -2.02 -15.10
CA MET A 136 9.17 -2.41 -14.18
C MET A 136 10.21 -1.30 -14.13
N LEU A 137 10.33 -0.65 -12.96
CA LEU A 137 11.31 0.41 -12.76
C LEU A 137 12.64 -0.14 -12.29
N ARG A 138 13.72 0.54 -12.72
CA ARG A 138 15.10 0.39 -12.27
C ARG A 138 15.51 1.60 -11.43
N PRO A 139 16.53 1.49 -10.56
CA PRO A 139 17.05 2.63 -9.82
C PRO A 139 17.35 3.83 -10.72
N GLY A 140 16.96 5.03 -10.28
CA GLY A 140 17.07 6.26 -11.05
C GLY A 140 15.98 6.45 -12.11
N GLN A 141 14.88 5.67 -12.06
CA GLN A 141 13.73 5.89 -12.93
C GLN A 141 12.55 6.48 -12.16
N LEU A 142 11.88 7.43 -12.81
CA LEU A 142 10.65 8.08 -12.39
C LEU A 142 9.53 7.71 -13.37
N LEU A 143 8.46 7.13 -12.86
CA LEU A 143 7.21 6.93 -13.58
C LEU A 143 6.24 8.05 -13.23
N GLY A 144 5.69 8.72 -14.24
CA GLY A 144 4.54 9.61 -14.15
C GLY A 144 3.29 8.96 -14.74
N PHE A 145 2.19 9.01 -13.99
CA PHE A 145 0.87 8.55 -14.43
C PHE A 145 -0.11 9.71 -14.45
N SER A 146 -0.56 10.09 -15.63
CA SER A 146 -1.57 11.13 -15.81
C SER A 146 -2.95 10.60 -15.43
N ARG A 147 -3.61 11.25 -14.47
CA ARG A 147 -4.97 10.87 -14.03
C ARG A 147 -6.04 11.19 -15.06
N LYS A 148 -5.78 12.17 -15.95
CA LYS A 148 -6.73 12.64 -16.95
C LYS A 148 -6.91 11.65 -18.10
N ASN A 149 -5.80 11.16 -18.65
CA ASN A 149 -5.78 10.32 -19.86
C ASN A 149 -5.19 8.92 -19.62
N GLU A 150 -4.83 8.60 -18.37
CA GLU A 150 -4.25 7.32 -17.94
C GLU A 150 -2.94 6.95 -18.67
N GLN A 151 -2.24 7.95 -19.19
CA GLN A 151 -0.95 7.74 -19.84
C GLN A 151 0.17 7.57 -18.82
N VAL A 152 1.07 6.64 -19.14
CA VAL A 152 2.29 6.38 -18.37
C VAL A 152 3.47 6.93 -19.13
N ASN A 153 4.36 7.62 -18.42
CA ASN A 153 5.65 8.07 -18.91
C ASN A 153 6.74 7.64 -17.94
N VAL A 154 7.82 7.04 -18.44
CA VAL A 154 8.98 6.65 -17.64
C VAL A 154 10.20 7.41 -18.13
N LYS A 155 10.90 8.09 -17.22
CA LYS A 155 12.14 8.83 -17.53
C LYS A 155 13.23 8.50 -16.51
N SER A 156 14.49 8.67 -16.94
CA SER A 156 15.63 8.61 -16.01
C SER A 156 15.79 9.95 -15.29
N VAL A 157 16.10 9.89 -14.00
CA VAL A 157 16.39 11.04 -13.14
C VAL A 157 17.69 10.79 -12.39
N ASP A 158 18.44 11.84 -12.11
CA ASP A 158 19.60 11.74 -11.24
C ASP A 158 19.14 11.62 -9.78
N ILE A 159 19.60 10.56 -9.12
CA ILE A 159 19.30 10.29 -7.71
C ILE A 159 20.55 10.47 -6.82
N SER A 160 21.63 11.09 -7.34
CA SER A 160 22.87 11.32 -6.61
C SER A 160 22.67 12.27 -5.43
N ASP A 161 21.74 13.21 -5.54
CA ASP A 161 21.34 14.10 -4.44
C ASP A 161 20.07 13.59 -3.76
N LYS A 162 20.27 12.69 -2.77
CA LYS A 162 19.17 12.10 -2.00
C LYS A 162 18.44 13.12 -1.13
N GLN A 163 18.93 14.34 -0.94
CA GLN A 163 18.34 15.37 -0.09
C GLN A 163 17.12 16.03 -0.74
N GLU A 164 17.00 15.97 -2.08
CA GLU A 164 15.82 16.47 -2.79
C GLU A 164 14.63 15.49 -2.79
N LEU A 165 14.81 14.30 -2.20
CA LEU A 165 13.79 13.23 -2.16
C LEU A 165 12.92 13.23 -0.91
N PHE A 166 13.18 14.15 0.04
CA PHE A 166 12.48 14.21 1.33
C PHE A 166 12.04 15.64 1.68
#